data_51d7d7351abe89f0ddc93e875b4f8d0e
#
_entry.id   51d7d7351abe89f0ddc93e875b4f8d0e
#
_cell.length_a   1.000
_cell.length_b   1.000
_cell.length_c   1.000
_cell.angle_alpha   90.00
_cell.angle_beta   90.00
_cell.angle_gamma   90.00
#
_symmetry.space_group_name_H-M   'P 1'
#
loop_
_entity.id
_entity.type
_entity.pdbx_description
1 polymer ?
#
loop_
_entity_poly.entity_id
_entity_poly.type
_entity_poly.pdbx_seq_one_letter_code
_entity_poly.pdbx_strand_id
1 'polypeptide(L)'
;GNMYAILGKSGSGKTTFLSLISGLESAKEGAIFYQDKSLNQISLTRFRKHHLAIVFQAYNLFTYMTAYQNVSSALEISGEKKENKRAFITESLKSVGITEDLQHKKVGQLSGGQQQRVAVVRAMVTGADIIVADEPTGNLDEETGRDIINLFEKIAHDQKKIVILVTHDNDIAKKSDVTYELKDKVFHKRVKKLSQTK
;
A
#
# COMPACT_ATOMS: atom_id res chain seq x y z
N GLY A 1 -3.55 13.50 -0.41
CA GLY A 1 -4.36 12.70 -1.24
C GLY A 1 -3.83 12.50 -2.65
N ASN A 2 -2.57 12.01 -2.81
CA ASN A 2 -2.01 11.75 -4.14
C ASN A 2 -1.46 10.32 -4.19
N MET A 3 -1.49 9.73 -5.39
CA MET A 3 -0.86 8.46 -5.71
C MET A 3 0.50 8.70 -6.40
N TYR A 4 1.57 8.22 -5.79
CA TYR A 4 2.94 8.33 -6.29
C TYR A 4 3.42 7.00 -6.81
N ALA A 5 4.14 6.99 -7.93
CA ALA A 5 4.86 5.82 -8.41
C ALA A 5 6.38 6.02 -8.27
N ILE A 6 7.05 5.04 -7.71
CA ILE A 6 8.50 4.92 -7.72
C ILE A 6 8.88 3.84 -8.72
N LEU A 7 9.26 4.29 -9.90
CA LEU A 7 9.61 3.42 -11.01
C LEU A 7 11.10 3.10 -11.00
N GLY A 8 11.48 1.87 -11.28
CA GLY A 8 12.89 1.51 -11.42
C GLY A 8 13.09 0.06 -11.83
N LYS A 9 14.21 -0.20 -12.48
CA LYS A 9 14.61 -1.56 -12.88
C LYS A 9 14.91 -2.43 -11.64
N SER A 10 14.97 -3.74 -11.81
CA SER A 10 15.47 -4.63 -10.76
C SER A 10 16.88 -4.19 -10.34
N GLY A 11 17.16 -4.20 -9.03
CA GLY A 11 18.45 -3.78 -8.48
C GLY A 11 18.68 -2.26 -8.39
N SER A 12 17.72 -1.39 -8.79
CA SER A 12 17.90 0.07 -8.71
C SER A 12 17.86 0.63 -7.28
N GLY A 13 17.51 -0.18 -6.27
CA GLY A 13 17.40 0.24 -4.87
C GLY A 13 15.97 0.48 -4.37
N LYS A 14 14.94 0.07 -5.12
CA LYS A 14 13.52 0.24 -4.74
C LYS A 14 13.20 -0.37 -3.36
N THR A 15 13.66 -1.60 -3.12
CA THR A 15 13.42 -2.30 -1.84
C THR A 15 14.12 -1.59 -0.69
N THR A 16 15.36 -1.10 -0.89
CA THR A 16 16.07 -0.30 0.11
C THR A 16 15.33 1.01 0.40
N PHE A 17 14.87 1.70 -0.64
CA PHE A 17 14.05 2.90 -0.48
C PHE A 17 12.78 2.60 0.33
N LEU A 18 12.07 1.53 -0.02
CA LEU A 18 10.87 1.10 0.70
C LEU A 18 11.18 0.81 2.17
N SER A 19 12.24 0.05 2.46
CA SER A 19 12.66 -0.26 3.84
C SER A 19 12.94 1.01 4.65
N LEU A 20 13.60 1.98 4.04
CA LEU A 20 13.95 3.25 4.69
C LEU A 20 12.72 4.13 4.97
N ILE A 21 11.87 4.37 3.97
CA ILE A 21 10.67 5.22 4.16
C ILE A 21 9.63 4.57 5.06
N SER A 22 9.61 3.24 5.11
CA SER A 22 8.73 2.47 5.99
C SER A 22 9.26 2.35 7.43
N GLY A 23 10.48 2.85 7.69
CA GLY A 23 11.10 2.71 9.00
C GLY A 23 11.37 1.24 9.39
N LEU A 24 11.51 0.34 8.40
CA LEU A 24 11.98 -1.04 8.61
C LEU A 24 13.49 -1.04 8.85
N GLU A 25 14.20 -0.10 8.21
CA GLU A 25 15.61 0.16 8.40
C GLU A 25 15.83 1.64 8.71
N SER A 26 16.91 1.95 9.42
CA SER A 26 17.35 3.32 9.68
C SER A 26 18.32 3.78 8.58
N ALA A 27 18.20 5.04 8.17
CA ALA A 27 19.17 5.64 7.27
C ALA A 27 20.55 5.71 7.94
N LYS A 28 21.60 5.24 7.25
CA LYS A 28 23.00 5.33 7.74
C LYS A 28 23.52 6.73 7.63
N GLU A 29 23.14 7.46 6.59
CA GLU A 29 23.51 8.84 6.31
C GLU A 29 22.28 9.62 5.87
N GLY A 30 22.25 10.92 6.11
CA GLY A 30 21.12 11.78 5.83
C GLY A 30 19.97 11.61 6.82
N ALA A 31 18.78 12.08 6.46
CA ALA A 31 17.58 11.99 7.28
C ALA A 31 16.32 11.85 6.43
N ILE A 32 15.34 11.11 6.96
CA ILE A 32 14.00 11.01 6.40
C ILE A 32 13.07 11.73 7.37
N PHE A 33 12.22 12.58 6.83
CA PHE A 33 11.29 13.36 7.62
C PHE A 33 9.84 12.89 7.38
N TYR A 34 9.09 12.76 8.45
CA TYR A 34 7.65 12.66 8.43
C TYR A 34 7.10 13.93 9.08
N GLN A 35 6.37 14.73 8.32
CA GLN A 35 6.05 16.10 8.68
C GLN A 35 7.36 16.85 9.02
N ASP A 36 7.44 17.52 10.15
CA ASP A 36 8.61 18.29 10.55
C ASP A 36 9.60 17.52 11.45
N LYS A 37 9.40 16.21 11.63
CA LYS A 37 10.23 15.37 12.52
C LYS A 37 11.01 14.33 11.75
N SER A 38 12.30 14.24 12.01
CA SER A 38 13.12 13.14 11.48
C SER A 38 12.66 11.80 12.02
N LEU A 39 12.62 10.77 11.18
CA LEU A 39 12.30 9.41 11.60
C LEU A 39 13.26 8.88 12.68
N ASN A 40 14.49 9.38 12.73
CA ASN A 40 15.46 9.04 13.78
C ASN A 40 15.06 9.62 15.15
N GLN A 41 14.19 10.64 15.20
CA GLN A 41 13.66 11.26 16.41
C GLN A 41 12.30 10.68 16.83
N ILE A 42 11.72 9.85 15.99
CA ILE A 42 10.42 9.19 16.22
C ILE A 42 10.69 7.71 16.48
N SER A 43 9.96 7.08 17.40
CA SER A 43 9.95 5.62 17.51
C SER A 43 9.46 5.02 16.18
N LEU A 44 10.33 4.31 15.46
CA LEU A 44 9.99 3.67 14.18
C LEU A 44 8.81 2.67 14.35
N THR A 45 8.73 1.99 15.49
CA THR A 45 7.59 1.13 15.82
C THR A 45 6.29 1.92 15.93
N ARG A 46 6.31 3.10 16.59
CA ARG A 46 5.16 3.97 16.69
C ARG A 46 4.78 4.56 15.34
N PHE A 47 5.76 4.95 14.52
CA PHE A 47 5.55 5.42 13.16
C PHE A 47 4.82 4.39 12.31
N ARG A 48 5.32 3.14 12.25
CA ARG A 48 4.67 2.05 11.54
C ARG A 48 3.27 1.70 12.09
N LYS A 49 3.08 1.86 13.39
CA LYS A 49 1.78 1.54 14.01
C LYS A 49 0.69 2.53 13.60
N HIS A 50 1.01 3.82 13.52
CA HIS A 50 0.00 4.87 13.41
C HIS A 50 0.00 5.63 12.09
N HIS A 51 1.14 5.68 11.39
CA HIS A 51 1.27 6.58 10.24
C HIS A 51 1.55 5.86 8.92
N LEU A 52 1.95 4.60 8.97
CA LEU A 52 2.33 3.90 7.75
C LEU A 52 1.80 2.46 7.72
N ALA A 53 1.23 2.06 6.59
CA ALA A 53 0.86 0.68 6.30
C ALA A 53 1.58 0.19 5.05
N ILE A 54 1.93 -1.09 5.01
CA ILE A 54 2.64 -1.70 3.88
C ILE A 54 1.77 -2.80 3.27
N VAL A 55 1.68 -2.78 1.94
CA VAL A 55 1.10 -3.86 1.12
C VAL A 55 2.23 -4.48 0.32
N PHE A 56 2.50 -5.76 0.54
CA PHE A 56 3.59 -6.50 -0.09
C PHE A 56 3.10 -7.28 -1.32
N GLN A 57 4.00 -7.54 -2.27
CA GLN A 57 3.76 -8.38 -3.43
C GLN A 57 3.29 -9.80 -3.05
N ALA A 58 3.84 -10.37 -1.99
CA ALA A 58 3.49 -11.68 -1.46
C ALA A 58 2.29 -11.66 -0.49
N TYR A 59 1.51 -10.55 -0.47
CA TYR A 59 0.35 -10.31 0.39
C TYR A 59 0.66 -10.28 1.89
N ASN A 60 1.54 -11.13 2.38
CA ASN A 60 1.94 -11.30 3.79
C ASN A 60 0.72 -11.43 4.74
N LEU A 61 -0.27 -12.19 4.32
CA LEU A 61 -1.45 -12.54 5.13
C LEU A 61 -1.15 -13.75 6.00
N PHE A 62 -1.80 -13.81 7.16
CA PHE A 62 -1.77 -15.00 8.02
C PHE A 62 -2.63 -16.08 7.37
N THR A 63 -2.00 -17.08 6.75
CA THR A 63 -2.66 -18.07 5.90
C THR A 63 -3.66 -18.97 6.63
N TYR A 64 -3.48 -19.16 7.94
CA TYR A 64 -4.38 -19.90 8.81
C TYR A 64 -5.59 -19.11 9.30
N MET A 65 -5.58 -17.77 9.11
CA MET A 65 -6.68 -16.87 9.45
C MET A 65 -7.62 -16.66 8.26
N THR A 66 -8.87 -16.29 8.56
CA THR A 66 -9.83 -15.84 7.55
C THR A 66 -9.50 -14.43 7.05
N ALA A 67 -10.14 -14.00 5.95
CA ALA A 67 -10.03 -12.63 5.48
C ALA A 67 -10.44 -11.63 6.57
N TYR A 68 -11.57 -11.87 7.24
CA TYR A 68 -12.05 -11.06 8.35
C TYR A 68 -11.02 -10.99 9.49
N GLN A 69 -10.45 -12.13 9.90
CA GLN A 69 -9.47 -12.18 11.00
C GLN A 69 -8.18 -11.43 10.67
N ASN A 70 -7.69 -11.51 9.43
CA ASN A 70 -6.51 -10.75 8.98
C ASN A 70 -6.74 -9.24 9.10
N VAL A 71 -7.91 -8.75 8.73
CA VAL A 71 -8.26 -7.33 8.84
C VAL A 71 -8.51 -6.92 10.28
N SER A 72 -9.21 -7.77 11.05
CA SER A 72 -9.49 -7.54 12.48
C SER A 72 -8.22 -7.39 13.30
N SER A 73 -7.21 -8.27 13.09
CA SER A 73 -5.95 -8.20 13.81
C SER A 73 -5.18 -6.91 13.52
N ALA A 74 -5.17 -6.44 12.26
CA ALA A 74 -4.52 -5.18 11.92
C ALA A 74 -5.19 -3.97 12.60
N LEU A 75 -6.51 -3.94 12.61
CA LEU A 75 -7.28 -2.91 13.31
C LEU A 75 -7.00 -2.90 14.82
N GLU A 76 -6.87 -4.07 15.44
CA GLU A 76 -6.52 -4.19 16.87
C GLU A 76 -5.10 -3.71 17.16
N ILE A 77 -4.14 -4.13 16.34
CA ILE A 77 -2.72 -3.74 16.50
C ILE A 77 -2.55 -2.22 16.33
N SER A 78 -3.25 -1.60 15.37
CA SER A 78 -3.18 -0.16 15.15
C SER A 78 -3.72 0.63 16.34
N GLY A 79 -4.68 0.07 17.08
CA GLY A 79 -5.36 0.73 18.19
C GLY A 79 -6.48 1.67 17.75
N GLU A 80 -6.83 1.67 16.45
CA GLU A 80 -7.96 2.42 15.93
C GLU A 80 -9.29 1.93 16.54
N LYS A 81 -10.04 2.85 17.11
CA LYS A 81 -11.35 2.56 17.73
C LYS A 81 -12.47 2.77 16.73
N LYS A 82 -13.35 1.78 16.61
CA LYS A 82 -14.57 1.85 15.81
C LYS A 82 -15.75 1.41 16.69
N GLU A 83 -16.83 2.18 16.70
CA GLU A 83 -18.03 1.88 17.48
C GLU A 83 -18.57 0.47 17.20
N ASN A 84 -18.69 0.13 15.92
CA ASN A 84 -19.06 -1.21 15.48
C ASN A 84 -17.96 -1.81 14.64
N LYS A 85 -16.96 -2.39 15.32
CA LYS A 85 -15.80 -3.02 14.68
C LYS A 85 -16.21 -4.08 13.63
N ARG A 86 -17.22 -4.92 13.95
CA ARG A 86 -17.66 -5.98 13.04
C ARG A 86 -18.24 -5.39 11.75
N ALA A 87 -19.15 -4.45 11.86
CA ALA A 87 -19.76 -3.79 10.70
C ALA A 87 -18.68 -3.08 9.87
N PHE A 88 -17.79 -2.32 10.51
CA PHE A 88 -16.70 -1.60 9.83
C PHE A 88 -15.80 -2.53 9.00
N ILE A 89 -15.36 -3.65 9.56
CA ILE A 89 -14.53 -4.63 8.85
C ILE A 89 -15.31 -5.29 7.71
N THR A 90 -16.54 -5.72 7.97
CA THR A 90 -17.41 -6.36 6.97
C THR A 90 -17.64 -5.44 5.77
N GLU A 91 -17.99 -4.18 6.01
CA GLU A 91 -18.22 -3.20 4.94
C GLU A 91 -16.92 -2.83 4.21
N SER A 92 -15.80 -2.72 4.92
CA SER A 92 -14.49 -2.49 4.29
C SER A 92 -14.10 -3.63 3.34
N LEU A 93 -14.34 -4.89 3.72
CA LEU A 93 -14.10 -6.05 2.84
C LEU A 93 -15.09 -6.09 1.67
N LYS A 94 -16.36 -5.80 1.91
CA LYS A 94 -17.39 -5.72 0.84
C LYS A 94 -17.05 -4.63 -0.19
N SER A 95 -16.55 -3.49 0.25
CA SER A 95 -16.21 -2.36 -0.64
C SER A 95 -15.15 -2.70 -1.70
N VAL A 96 -14.39 -3.77 -1.48
CA VAL A 96 -13.39 -4.28 -2.42
C VAL A 96 -13.80 -5.61 -3.07
N GLY A 97 -15.08 -5.99 -2.96
CA GLY A 97 -15.62 -7.20 -3.59
C GLY A 97 -15.32 -8.51 -2.83
N ILE A 98 -14.94 -8.44 -1.55
CA ILE A 98 -14.84 -9.62 -0.69
C ILE A 98 -16.20 -9.82 -0.02
N THR A 99 -17.02 -10.69 -0.63
CA THR A 99 -18.38 -11.02 -0.21
C THR A 99 -18.40 -11.71 1.16
N GLU A 100 -19.55 -11.78 1.80
CA GLU A 100 -19.66 -12.29 3.18
C GLU A 100 -19.17 -13.74 3.31
N ASP A 101 -19.47 -14.59 2.34
CA ASP A 101 -18.98 -15.97 2.29
C ASP A 101 -17.45 -16.06 2.17
N LEU A 102 -16.83 -15.13 1.42
CA LEU A 102 -15.37 -15.05 1.28
C LEU A 102 -14.69 -14.52 2.55
N GLN A 103 -15.36 -13.66 3.32
CA GLN A 103 -14.81 -13.10 4.55
C GLN A 103 -14.51 -14.15 5.61
N HIS A 104 -15.27 -15.25 5.61
CA HIS A 104 -15.10 -16.35 6.54
C HIS A 104 -14.21 -17.49 6.03
N LYS A 105 -13.77 -17.44 4.78
CA LYS A 105 -12.77 -18.39 4.24
C LYS A 105 -11.37 -18.04 4.72
N LYS A 106 -10.55 -19.07 4.97
CA LYS A 106 -9.10 -18.88 5.18
C LYS A 106 -8.50 -18.26 3.93
N VAL A 107 -7.57 -17.32 4.10
CA VAL A 107 -7.02 -16.58 2.95
C VAL A 107 -6.32 -17.48 1.94
N GLY A 108 -5.77 -18.63 2.35
CA GLY A 108 -5.21 -19.62 1.42
C GLY A 108 -6.24 -20.26 0.47
N GLN A 109 -7.54 -20.08 0.69
CA GLN A 109 -8.63 -20.54 -0.17
C GLN A 109 -9.13 -19.47 -1.15
N LEU A 110 -8.57 -18.26 -1.05
CA LEU A 110 -8.90 -17.13 -1.90
C LEU A 110 -7.97 -17.08 -3.12
N SER A 111 -8.47 -16.54 -4.24
CA SER A 111 -7.62 -16.24 -5.39
C SER A 111 -6.54 -15.19 -5.07
N GLY A 112 -5.49 -15.10 -5.87
CA GLY A 112 -4.42 -14.09 -5.69
C GLY A 112 -4.98 -12.66 -5.62
N GLY A 113 -5.88 -12.30 -6.53
CA GLY A 113 -6.54 -10.98 -6.52
C GLY A 113 -7.39 -10.74 -5.28
N GLN A 114 -8.10 -11.77 -4.79
CA GLN A 114 -8.86 -11.67 -3.55
C GLN A 114 -7.93 -11.49 -2.34
N GLN A 115 -6.82 -12.23 -2.28
CA GLN A 115 -5.80 -12.06 -1.23
C GLN A 115 -5.21 -10.65 -1.26
N GLN A 116 -4.89 -10.13 -2.44
CA GLN A 116 -4.38 -8.76 -2.58
C GLN A 116 -5.39 -7.72 -2.09
N ARG A 117 -6.67 -7.87 -2.43
CA ARG A 117 -7.75 -6.99 -1.93
C ARG A 117 -7.86 -7.05 -0.40
N VAL A 118 -7.74 -8.23 0.21
CA VAL A 118 -7.68 -8.37 1.67
C VAL A 118 -6.45 -7.67 2.25
N ALA A 119 -5.28 -7.78 1.63
CA ALA A 119 -4.07 -7.09 2.06
C ALA A 119 -4.20 -5.56 1.98
N VAL A 120 -4.85 -5.04 0.93
CA VAL A 120 -5.15 -3.61 0.80
C VAL A 120 -6.12 -3.15 1.89
N VAL A 121 -7.22 -3.88 2.15
CA VAL A 121 -8.16 -3.55 3.24
C VAL A 121 -7.47 -3.59 4.59
N ARG A 122 -6.60 -4.58 4.83
CA ARG A 122 -5.79 -4.66 6.05
C ARG A 122 -4.95 -3.39 6.26
N ALA A 123 -4.40 -2.80 5.21
CA ALA A 123 -3.69 -1.53 5.27
C ALA A 123 -4.64 -0.35 5.51
N MET A 124 -5.80 -0.33 4.86
CA MET A 124 -6.77 0.78 4.97
C MET A 124 -7.33 0.96 6.38
N VAL A 125 -7.64 -0.14 7.07
CA VAL A 125 -8.34 -0.08 8.37
C VAL A 125 -7.46 0.40 9.52
N THR A 126 -6.15 0.47 9.34
CA THR A 126 -5.20 0.90 10.38
C THR A 126 -5.25 2.39 10.69
N GLY A 127 -5.97 3.18 9.90
CA GLY A 127 -5.98 4.64 10.03
C GLY A 127 -4.72 5.33 9.49
N ALA A 128 -3.70 4.61 9.04
CA ALA A 128 -2.44 5.16 8.57
C ALA A 128 -2.64 6.22 7.46
N ASP A 129 -1.83 7.29 7.52
CA ASP A 129 -1.86 8.39 6.54
C ASP A 129 -1.16 8.02 5.23
N ILE A 130 -0.19 7.11 5.33
CA ILE A 130 0.67 6.66 4.22
C ILE A 130 0.46 5.17 4.00
N ILE A 131 0.18 4.79 2.76
CA ILE A 131 0.18 3.39 2.31
C ILE A 131 1.31 3.22 1.29
N VAL A 132 2.23 2.32 1.57
CA VAL A 132 3.31 1.94 0.65
C VAL A 132 2.98 0.55 0.10
N ALA A 133 3.05 0.38 -1.21
CA ALA A 133 2.83 -0.92 -1.85
C ALA A 133 4.05 -1.31 -2.69
N ASP A 134 4.57 -2.51 -2.42
CA ASP A 134 5.72 -3.09 -3.15
C ASP A 134 5.20 -4.05 -4.20
N GLU A 135 5.39 -3.69 -5.49
CA GLU A 135 4.98 -4.47 -6.67
C GLU A 135 3.55 -5.05 -6.53
N PRO A 136 2.52 -4.23 -6.25
CA PRO A 136 1.22 -4.70 -5.78
C PRO A 136 0.43 -5.52 -6.81
N THR A 137 0.88 -5.56 -8.05
CA THR A 137 0.25 -6.31 -9.16
C THR A 137 1.12 -7.42 -9.71
N GLY A 138 2.35 -7.59 -9.19
CA GLY A 138 3.36 -8.48 -9.77
C GLY A 138 2.99 -9.97 -9.82
N ASN A 139 1.98 -10.41 -9.05
CA ASN A 139 1.50 -11.79 -9.01
C ASN A 139 0.05 -11.92 -9.57
N LEU A 140 -0.44 -10.91 -10.30
CA LEU A 140 -1.82 -10.86 -10.78
C LEU A 140 -1.84 -10.81 -12.31
N ASP A 141 -2.95 -11.27 -12.88
CA ASP A 141 -3.26 -11.02 -14.29
C ASP A 141 -3.53 -9.52 -14.51
N GLU A 142 -3.48 -9.10 -15.77
CA GLU A 142 -3.57 -7.70 -16.16
C GLU A 142 -4.89 -7.03 -15.73
N GLU A 143 -6.02 -7.75 -15.84
CA GLU A 143 -7.33 -7.22 -15.49
C GLU A 143 -7.45 -7.02 -13.97
N THR A 144 -7.11 -8.04 -13.21
CA THR A 144 -7.07 -7.98 -11.73
C THR A 144 -6.08 -6.92 -11.26
N GLY A 145 -4.92 -6.81 -11.91
CA GLY A 145 -3.92 -5.79 -11.62
C GLY A 145 -4.46 -4.37 -11.79
N ARG A 146 -5.18 -4.11 -12.89
CA ARG A 146 -5.85 -2.81 -13.14
C ARG A 146 -6.85 -2.46 -12.03
N ASP A 147 -7.62 -3.43 -11.58
CA ASP A 147 -8.58 -3.24 -10.48
C ASP A 147 -7.89 -2.86 -9.17
N ILE A 148 -6.77 -3.50 -8.86
CA ILE A 148 -5.98 -3.16 -7.65
C ILE A 148 -5.42 -1.74 -7.74
N ILE A 149 -4.93 -1.31 -8.90
CA ILE A 149 -4.45 0.06 -9.08
C ILE A 149 -5.59 1.07 -8.97
N ASN A 150 -6.77 0.79 -9.54
CA ASN A 150 -7.97 1.63 -9.37
C ASN A 150 -8.37 1.76 -7.89
N LEU A 151 -8.20 0.69 -7.12
CA LEU A 151 -8.45 0.71 -5.68
C LEU A 151 -7.47 1.64 -4.95
N PHE A 152 -6.18 1.58 -5.26
CA PHE A 152 -5.19 2.49 -4.69
C PHE A 152 -5.45 3.96 -5.06
N GLU A 153 -5.85 4.22 -6.29
CA GLU A 153 -6.25 5.56 -6.75
C GLU A 153 -7.42 6.11 -5.93
N LYS A 154 -8.48 5.32 -5.72
CA LYS A 154 -9.61 5.69 -4.85
C LYS A 154 -9.17 5.94 -3.41
N ILE A 155 -8.31 5.12 -2.85
CA ILE A 155 -7.77 5.32 -1.50
C ILE A 155 -7.03 6.66 -1.42
N ALA A 156 -6.19 6.97 -2.41
CA ALA A 156 -5.47 8.24 -2.44
C ALA A 156 -6.43 9.43 -2.54
N HIS A 157 -7.34 9.42 -3.50
CA HIS A 157 -8.15 10.60 -3.83
C HIS A 157 -9.35 10.76 -2.89
N ASP A 158 -10.12 9.68 -2.62
CA ASP A 158 -11.35 9.78 -1.84
C ASP A 158 -11.07 9.83 -0.33
N GLN A 159 -10.09 9.04 0.14
CA GLN A 159 -9.73 8.97 1.55
C GLN A 159 -8.58 9.94 1.92
N LYS A 160 -8.09 10.74 0.95
CA LYS A 160 -7.02 11.75 1.14
C LYS A 160 -5.72 11.16 1.71
N LYS A 161 -5.43 9.89 1.44
CA LYS A 161 -4.20 9.23 1.88
C LYS A 161 -3.05 9.45 0.90
N ILE A 162 -1.83 9.36 1.37
CA ILE A 162 -0.63 9.29 0.54
C ILE A 162 -0.41 7.83 0.17
N VAL A 163 -0.49 7.52 -1.12
CA VAL A 163 -0.21 6.17 -1.64
C VAL A 163 1.09 6.20 -2.43
N ILE A 164 2.04 5.33 -2.08
CA ILE A 164 3.34 5.21 -2.75
C ILE A 164 3.44 3.79 -3.32
N LEU A 165 3.40 3.67 -4.65
CA LEU A 165 3.54 2.41 -5.36
C LEU A 165 4.98 2.24 -5.83
N VAL A 166 5.66 1.22 -5.37
CA VAL A 166 7.00 0.85 -5.85
C VAL A 166 6.83 -0.21 -6.92
N THR A 167 7.29 0.05 -8.14
CA THR A 167 7.03 -0.84 -9.27
C THR A 167 8.06 -0.69 -10.40
N HIS A 168 8.08 -1.65 -11.31
CA HIS A 168 8.77 -1.52 -12.61
C HIS A 168 7.79 -1.32 -13.77
N ASP A 169 6.47 -1.31 -13.49
CA ASP A 169 5.42 -1.19 -14.49
C ASP A 169 5.18 0.29 -14.87
N ASN A 170 5.36 0.58 -16.17
CA ASN A 170 5.15 1.92 -16.72
C ASN A 170 3.66 2.32 -16.78
N ASP A 171 2.74 1.39 -16.85
CA ASP A 171 1.31 1.73 -16.92
C ASP A 171 0.79 2.17 -15.56
N ILE A 172 1.28 1.57 -14.48
CA ILE A 172 1.06 2.08 -13.12
C ILE A 172 1.62 3.50 -12.97
N ALA A 173 2.84 3.72 -13.49
CA ALA A 173 3.47 5.04 -13.42
C ALA A 173 2.69 6.11 -14.20
N LYS A 174 2.12 5.78 -15.37
CA LYS A 174 1.26 6.70 -16.13
C LYS A 174 -0.02 7.07 -15.39
N LYS A 175 -0.59 6.14 -14.64
CA LYS A 175 -1.82 6.31 -13.88
C LYS A 175 -1.63 7.11 -12.59
N SER A 176 -0.44 7.09 -12.02
CA SER A 176 -0.10 7.83 -10.81
C SER A 176 -0.08 9.34 -11.03
N ASP A 177 -0.43 10.12 -10.00
CA ASP A 177 -0.41 11.59 -10.06
C ASP A 177 1.00 12.13 -10.25
N VAL A 178 1.95 11.53 -9.56
CA VAL A 178 3.38 11.89 -9.61
C VAL A 178 4.21 10.63 -9.76
N THR A 179 5.16 10.66 -10.68
CA THR A 179 6.10 9.56 -10.90
C THR A 179 7.53 10.02 -10.67
N TYR A 180 8.27 9.24 -9.90
CA TYR A 180 9.72 9.34 -9.78
C TYR A 180 10.36 8.09 -10.35
N GLU A 181 11.43 8.26 -11.12
CA GLU A 181 12.27 7.17 -11.60
C GLU A 181 13.52 7.08 -10.73
N LEU A 182 13.75 5.92 -10.13
CA LEU A 182 14.95 5.62 -9.38
C LEU A 182 15.99 5.00 -10.32
N LYS A 183 16.98 5.79 -10.67
CA LYS A 183 18.10 5.41 -11.54
C LYS A 183 19.40 5.81 -10.87
N ASP A 184 20.40 4.91 -10.87
CA ASP A 184 21.71 5.13 -10.29
C ASP A 184 21.65 5.65 -8.82
N LYS A 185 20.67 5.14 -8.05
CA LYS A 185 20.34 5.52 -6.66
C LYS A 185 19.87 6.98 -6.50
N VAL A 186 19.49 7.65 -7.58
CA VAL A 186 18.98 9.02 -7.60
C VAL A 186 17.54 9.04 -8.11
N PHE A 187 16.71 9.89 -7.52
CA PHE A 187 15.34 10.10 -7.95
C PHE A 187 15.26 11.18 -9.01
N HIS A 188 14.63 10.83 -10.14
CA HIS A 188 14.32 11.76 -11.23
C HIS A 188 12.81 11.88 -11.36
N LYS A 189 12.27 13.09 -11.16
CA LYS A 189 10.84 13.34 -11.35
C LYS A 189 10.50 13.23 -12.84
N ARG A 190 9.56 12.36 -13.20
CA ARG A 190 9.02 12.30 -14.56
C ARG A 190 7.93 13.38 -14.74
N VAL A 191 8.11 14.22 -15.74
CA VAL A 191 7.05 15.16 -16.16
C VAL A 191 6.05 14.38 -16.99
N LYS A 192 4.76 14.39 -16.61
CA LYS A 192 3.69 13.86 -17.48
C LYS A 192 3.71 14.68 -18.78
N LYS A 193 4.03 14.05 -19.91
CA LYS A 193 3.75 14.67 -21.22
C LYS A 193 2.22 14.82 -21.29
N LEU A 194 1.75 16.06 -21.33
CA LEU A 194 0.36 16.33 -21.70
C LEU A 194 0.14 15.66 -23.06
N SER A 195 -0.75 14.65 -23.09
CA SER A 195 -1.22 14.10 -24.35
C SER A 195 -1.84 15.26 -25.14
N GLN A 196 -1.17 15.69 -26.20
CA GLN A 196 -1.81 16.56 -27.18
C GLN A 196 -2.98 15.75 -27.73
N THR A 197 -4.17 16.08 -27.29
CA THR A 197 -5.42 15.61 -27.90
C THR A 197 -5.42 16.16 -29.35
N LYS A 198 -5.29 15.24 -30.30
CA LYS A 198 -5.61 15.52 -31.69
C LYS A 198 -7.10 15.34 -31.90
#